data_4110e31c53676f7b49ae37e290c50b7a
#
_entry.id   4110e31c53676f7b49ae37e290c50b7a
#
_cell.length_a   1.000
_cell.length_b   1.000
_cell.length_c   1.000
_cell.angle_alpha   90.00
_cell.angle_beta   90.00
_cell.angle_gamma   90.00
#
_symmetry.space_group_name_H-M   'P 1'
#
loop_
_entity.id
_entity.type
_entity.pdbx_description
1 polymer ?
#
loop_
_entity_poly.entity_id
_entity_poly.type
_entity_poly.pdbx_seq_one_letter_code
_entity_poly.pdbx_strand_id
1 'polypeptide(L)'
;MKFKFVFLFLFFIYPSFLYSHVNHYSKIKYIEMDVLRNGKKIGYNNYIFIVKNDFFIVKNKTNFVAKILDLNLLNVNSSSTETYKNGNLVKYKSRTIQNKKNKYNDLEFNEEKKIYNIKGSSYIGPVSSDALIGNWWNHNILQSKIIISPLSGSLKFQEVYFLSKENLKIEKKIYDTSRFKIVLRKSIEDKKKEEFNVWLDNDSKIILKVSYSKFGDWEYIVKKIEKFN
;
A
#
# COMPACT_ATOMS: atom_id res chain seq x y z
N MET A 1 -3.96 35.32 59.10
CA MET A 1 -4.76 34.37 58.28
C MET A 1 -4.13 34.26 56.89
N LYS A 2 -3.42 33.18 56.59
CA LYS A 2 -2.73 32.97 55.32
C LYS A 2 -3.63 32.13 54.43
N PHE A 3 -4.22 32.72 53.37
CA PHE A 3 -4.95 31.98 52.32
C PHE A 3 -3.96 31.20 51.46
N LYS A 4 -4.05 29.87 51.49
CA LYS A 4 -3.35 29.00 50.50
C LYS A 4 -4.24 28.84 49.29
N PHE A 5 -3.83 29.41 48.16
CA PHE A 5 -4.43 29.17 46.90
C PHE A 5 -4.01 27.80 46.38
N VAL A 6 -4.92 26.83 46.34
CA VAL A 6 -4.70 25.53 45.72
C VAL A 6 -5.09 25.69 44.25
N PHE A 7 -4.09 25.71 43.36
CA PHE A 7 -4.28 25.73 41.92
C PHE A 7 -4.62 24.30 41.47
N LEU A 8 -5.90 24.02 41.24
CA LEU A 8 -6.37 22.75 40.71
C LEU A 8 -6.10 22.72 39.21
N PHE A 9 -5.01 22.06 38.78
CA PHE A 9 -4.68 21.82 37.38
C PHE A 9 -5.63 20.73 36.81
N LEU A 10 -6.73 21.17 36.22
CA LEU A 10 -7.62 20.29 35.44
C LEU A 10 -6.90 19.87 34.15
N PHE A 11 -6.28 18.70 34.15
CA PHE A 11 -5.83 18.02 32.94
C PHE A 11 -7.06 17.67 32.10
N PHE A 12 -7.37 18.47 31.09
CA PHE A 12 -8.27 18.10 30.02
C PHE A 12 -7.61 16.98 29.22
N ILE A 13 -7.91 15.73 29.57
CA ILE A 13 -7.63 14.57 28.72
C ILE A 13 -8.60 14.69 27.53
N TYR A 14 -8.16 15.37 26.45
CA TYR A 14 -8.85 15.28 25.18
C TYR A 14 -8.68 13.84 24.69
N PRO A 15 -9.76 13.05 24.51
CA PRO A 15 -9.66 11.77 23.83
C PRO A 15 -9.19 12.09 22.40
N SER A 16 -7.92 11.82 22.12
CA SER A 16 -7.44 11.79 20.74
C SER A 16 -8.18 10.65 20.05
N PHE A 17 -9.22 11.00 19.30
CA PHE A 17 -9.83 10.06 18.36
C PHE A 17 -8.73 9.69 17.36
N LEU A 18 -8.13 8.53 17.58
CA LEU A 18 -7.29 7.87 16.59
C LEU A 18 -8.20 7.54 15.40
N TYR A 19 -8.36 8.49 14.49
CA TYR A 19 -9.01 8.24 13.21
C TYR A 19 -8.18 7.16 12.52
N SER A 20 -8.73 5.97 12.42
CA SER A 20 -8.12 4.89 11.65
C SER A 20 -7.85 5.40 10.24
N HIS A 21 -6.61 5.29 9.78
CA HIS A 21 -6.18 5.71 8.44
C HIS A 21 -7.03 5.09 7.32
N VAL A 22 -7.60 3.92 7.57
CA VAL A 22 -8.47 3.22 6.61
C VAL A 22 -9.78 3.97 6.39
N ASN A 23 -10.28 4.72 7.39
CA ASN A 23 -11.49 5.54 7.27
C ASN A 23 -11.35 6.64 6.21
N HIS A 24 -10.11 7.08 5.92
CA HIS A 24 -9.84 8.03 4.84
C HIS A 24 -10.35 7.52 3.48
N TYR A 25 -10.25 6.22 3.24
CA TYR A 25 -10.68 5.58 1.99
C TYR A 25 -12.15 5.15 1.98
N SER A 26 -12.90 5.33 3.08
CA SER A 26 -14.31 4.89 3.19
C SER A 26 -15.24 5.58 2.19
N LYS A 27 -14.87 6.77 1.69
CA LYS A 27 -15.60 7.50 0.66
C LYS A 27 -15.22 7.08 -0.77
N ILE A 28 -14.19 6.24 -0.94
CA ILE A 28 -13.72 5.78 -2.24
C ILE A 28 -14.36 4.43 -2.53
N LYS A 29 -14.95 4.29 -3.71
CA LYS A 29 -15.54 3.05 -4.21
C LYS A 29 -14.55 2.24 -5.05
N TYR A 30 -13.72 2.95 -5.85
CA TYR A 30 -12.87 2.30 -6.84
C TYR A 30 -11.67 3.18 -7.20
N ILE A 31 -10.50 2.55 -7.35
CA ILE A 31 -9.31 3.14 -7.96
C ILE A 31 -8.85 2.24 -9.09
N GLU A 32 -8.74 2.81 -10.29
CA GLU A 32 -8.16 2.18 -11.46
C GLU A 32 -6.79 2.77 -11.73
N MET A 33 -5.78 1.90 -11.86
CA MET A 33 -4.43 2.28 -12.25
C MET A 33 -4.03 1.55 -13.52
N ASP A 34 -3.52 2.29 -14.50
CA ASP A 34 -2.85 1.71 -15.66
C ASP A 34 -1.44 1.26 -15.25
N VAL A 35 -1.01 0.11 -15.75
CA VAL A 35 0.37 -0.37 -15.66
C VAL A 35 1.01 -0.13 -17.01
N LEU A 36 2.07 0.69 -17.01
CA LEU A 36 2.82 1.03 -18.21
C LEU A 36 4.24 0.47 -18.12
N ARG A 37 4.81 0.16 -19.29
CA ARG A 37 6.23 -0.13 -19.44
C ARG A 37 6.78 0.60 -20.65
N ASN A 38 7.84 1.39 -20.44
CA ASN A 38 8.41 2.30 -21.46
C ASN A 38 7.31 3.17 -22.13
N GLY A 39 6.42 3.74 -21.31
CA GLY A 39 5.31 4.59 -21.76
C GLY A 39 4.14 3.87 -22.42
N LYS A 40 4.21 2.54 -22.66
CA LYS A 40 3.11 1.77 -23.27
C LYS A 40 2.31 1.04 -22.20
N LYS A 41 0.98 1.16 -22.25
CA LYS A 41 0.08 0.39 -21.38
C LYS A 41 0.22 -1.10 -21.65
N ILE A 42 0.45 -1.88 -20.60
CA ILE A 42 0.62 -3.33 -20.63
C ILE A 42 -0.40 -4.07 -19.75
N GLY A 43 -1.20 -3.34 -18.99
CA GLY A 43 -2.21 -3.92 -18.12
C GLY A 43 -2.78 -2.92 -17.13
N TYR A 44 -3.27 -3.45 -16.01
CA TYR A 44 -3.95 -2.67 -14.96
C TYR A 44 -3.69 -3.23 -13.56
N ASN A 45 -3.94 -2.36 -12.56
CA ASN A 45 -3.95 -2.68 -11.14
C ASN A 45 -5.11 -1.92 -10.48
N ASN A 46 -6.19 -2.62 -10.15
CA ASN A 46 -7.45 -2.04 -9.74
C ASN A 46 -7.81 -2.39 -8.31
N TYR A 47 -8.44 -1.45 -7.59
CA TYR A 47 -8.90 -1.62 -6.22
C TYR A 47 -10.38 -1.29 -6.11
N ILE A 48 -11.14 -2.18 -5.46
CA ILE A 48 -12.55 -2.00 -5.11
C ILE A 48 -12.63 -1.93 -3.59
N PHE A 49 -13.27 -0.88 -3.07
CA PHE A 49 -13.45 -0.64 -1.65
C PHE A 49 -14.89 -0.92 -1.26
N ILE A 50 -15.08 -1.67 -0.17
CA ILE A 50 -16.40 -2.09 0.32
C ILE A 50 -16.44 -1.80 1.82
N VAL A 51 -17.42 -1.01 2.24
CA VAL A 51 -17.73 -0.79 3.65
C VAL A 51 -18.95 -1.66 3.99
N LYS A 52 -18.79 -2.56 4.95
CA LYS A 52 -19.88 -3.44 5.39
C LYS A 52 -19.81 -3.63 6.91
N ASN A 53 -20.79 -3.08 7.64
CA ASN A 53 -20.81 -3.05 9.11
C ASN A 53 -19.46 -2.48 9.63
N ASP A 54 -18.80 -3.21 10.54
CA ASP A 54 -17.52 -2.83 11.14
C ASP A 54 -16.29 -3.18 10.27
N PHE A 55 -16.54 -3.67 9.06
CA PHE A 55 -15.47 -4.10 8.16
C PHE A 55 -15.29 -3.15 7.00
N PHE A 56 -14.01 -2.87 6.71
CA PHE A 56 -13.57 -2.26 5.48
C PHE A 56 -12.80 -3.31 4.67
N ILE A 57 -13.27 -3.58 3.46
CA ILE A 57 -12.71 -4.64 2.62
C ILE A 57 -12.15 -4.01 1.35
N VAL A 58 -10.91 -4.35 1.00
CA VAL A 58 -10.28 -3.93 -0.26
C VAL A 58 -10.03 -5.16 -1.12
N LYS A 59 -10.63 -5.21 -2.30
CA LYS A 59 -10.37 -6.23 -3.32
C LYS A 59 -9.45 -5.63 -4.37
N ASN A 60 -8.34 -6.31 -4.65
CA ASN A 60 -7.43 -5.92 -5.71
C ASN A 60 -7.45 -6.94 -6.85
N LYS A 61 -7.33 -6.44 -8.08
CA LYS A 61 -7.10 -7.25 -9.27
C LYS A 61 -6.00 -6.60 -10.10
N THR A 62 -4.93 -7.36 -10.33
CA THR A 62 -3.77 -6.94 -11.12
C THR A 62 -3.59 -7.90 -12.29
N ASN A 63 -3.50 -7.35 -13.49
CA ASN A 63 -3.19 -8.14 -14.69
C ASN A 63 -2.32 -7.34 -15.63
N PHE A 64 -1.15 -7.86 -16.00
CA PHE A 64 -0.30 -7.27 -17.01
C PHE A 64 0.67 -8.29 -17.64
N VAL A 65 1.07 -7.99 -18.87
CA VAL A 65 2.06 -8.79 -19.60
C VAL A 65 3.12 -7.85 -20.19
N ALA A 66 4.36 -8.00 -19.71
CA ALA A 66 5.51 -7.31 -20.28
C ALA A 66 6.28 -8.25 -21.21
N LYS A 67 6.62 -7.76 -22.39
CA LYS A 67 7.38 -8.51 -23.41
C LYS A 67 8.69 -7.78 -23.75
N ILE A 68 9.72 -8.55 -24.12
CA ILE A 68 10.93 -8.08 -24.79
C ILE A 68 11.14 -8.95 -26.01
N LEU A 69 11.27 -8.36 -27.21
CA LEU A 69 11.42 -9.10 -28.47
C LEU A 69 10.40 -10.24 -28.59
N ASP A 70 9.11 -9.93 -28.33
CA ASP A 70 7.98 -10.87 -28.32
C ASP A 70 8.03 -12.01 -27.28
N LEU A 71 9.09 -12.09 -26.51
CA LEU A 71 9.17 -13.03 -25.38
C LEU A 71 8.56 -12.44 -24.11
N ASN A 72 7.77 -13.23 -23.39
CA ASN A 72 7.20 -12.82 -22.11
C ASN A 72 8.30 -12.65 -21.05
N LEU A 73 8.63 -11.43 -20.71
CA LEU A 73 9.52 -11.10 -19.61
C LEU A 73 8.84 -11.32 -18.25
N LEU A 74 7.61 -10.82 -18.14
CA LEU A 74 6.83 -10.89 -16.92
C LEU A 74 5.33 -10.90 -17.25
N ASN A 75 4.65 -11.95 -16.81
CA ASN A 75 3.20 -12.08 -16.86
C ASN A 75 2.69 -12.21 -15.43
N VAL A 76 1.79 -11.33 -15.02
CA VAL A 76 1.18 -11.34 -13.68
C VAL A 76 -0.33 -11.30 -13.82
N ASN A 77 -0.98 -12.29 -13.21
CA ASN A 77 -2.41 -12.30 -12.96
C ASN A 77 -2.62 -12.56 -11.47
N SER A 78 -3.11 -11.57 -10.75
CA SER A 78 -3.26 -11.62 -9.30
C SER A 78 -4.61 -11.10 -8.85
N SER A 79 -5.15 -11.72 -7.81
CA SER A 79 -6.28 -11.21 -7.06
C SER A 79 -5.99 -11.28 -5.57
N SER A 80 -6.44 -10.27 -4.82
CA SER A 80 -6.33 -10.28 -3.36
C SER A 80 -7.53 -9.64 -2.68
N THR A 81 -7.67 -9.94 -1.40
CA THR A 81 -8.65 -9.32 -0.50
C THR A 81 -7.96 -9.00 0.82
N GLU A 82 -8.08 -7.75 1.23
CA GLU A 82 -7.72 -7.24 2.54
C GLU A 82 -9.00 -7.02 3.35
N THR A 83 -9.01 -7.46 4.59
CA THR A 83 -10.14 -7.22 5.51
C THR A 83 -9.62 -6.47 6.72
N TYR A 84 -10.19 -5.31 6.97
CA TYR A 84 -9.90 -4.45 8.10
C TYR A 84 -11.09 -4.44 9.06
N LYS A 85 -10.82 -4.46 10.37
CA LYS A 85 -11.81 -4.25 11.43
C LYS A 85 -11.29 -3.14 12.34
N ASN A 86 -12.12 -2.12 12.59
CA ASN A 86 -11.72 -0.95 13.37
C ASN A 86 -10.40 -0.32 12.87
N GLY A 87 -10.17 -0.36 11.55
CA GLY A 87 -8.99 0.17 10.89
C GLY A 87 -7.73 -0.68 10.93
N ASN A 88 -7.74 -1.81 11.61
CA ASN A 88 -6.62 -2.74 11.67
C ASN A 88 -6.81 -3.86 10.64
N LEU A 89 -5.75 -4.22 9.92
CA LEU A 89 -5.78 -5.36 9.03
C LEU A 89 -5.92 -6.64 9.87
N VAL A 90 -7.03 -7.37 9.66
CA VAL A 90 -7.28 -8.63 10.37
C VAL A 90 -7.03 -9.85 9.49
N LYS A 91 -7.16 -9.69 8.17
CA LYS A 91 -6.97 -10.79 7.22
C LYS A 91 -6.52 -10.27 5.86
N TYR A 92 -5.57 -10.98 5.26
CA TYR A 92 -5.18 -10.82 3.87
C TYR A 92 -5.16 -12.16 3.16
N LYS A 93 -5.63 -12.19 1.92
CA LYS A 93 -5.56 -13.38 1.09
C LYS A 93 -5.27 -13.01 -0.35
N SER A 94 -4.26 -13.64 -0.97
CA SER A 94 -3.97 -13.47 -2.39
C SER A 94 -3.70 -14.77 -3.12
N ARG A 95 -4.00 -14.75 -4.42
CA ARG A 95 -3.66 -15.81 -5.38
C ARG A 95 -3.11 -15.17 -6.63
N THR A 96 -1.93 -15.62 -7.05
CA THR A 96 -1.18 -15.01 -8.15
C THR A 96 -0.61 -16.08 -9.07
N ILE A 97 -0.76 -15.88 -10.36
CA ILE A 97 0.00 -16.61 -11.38
C ILE A 97 1.04 -15.63 -11.92
N GLN A 98 2.32 -15.95 -11.71
CA GLN A 98 3.44 -15.16 -12.23
C GLN A 98 4.34 -16.03 -13.07
N ASN A 99 4.43 -15.78 -14.38
CA ASN A 99 5.22 -16.58 -15.31
C ASN A 99 4.94 -18.09 -15.17
N LYS A 100 3.66 -18.49 -15.16
CA LYS A 100 3.16 -19.86 -14.96
C LYS A 100 3.39 -20.45 -13.56
N LYS A 101 4.00 -19.72 -12.62
CA LYS A 101 4.20 -20.14 -11.23
C LYS A 101 3.05 -19.65 -10.37
N ASN A 102 2.43 -20.55 -9.62
CA ASN A 102 1.43 -20.20 -8.61
C ASN A 102 2.12 -19.64 -7.38
N LYS A 103 1.65 -18.48 -6.91
CA LYS A 103 2.07 -17.85 -5.67
C LYS A 103 0.84 -17.53 -4.85
N TYR A 104 1.03 -17.45 -3.54
CA TYR A 104 -0.05 -17.10 -2.62
C TYR A 104 0.51 -16.40 -1.39
N ASN A 105 -0.37 -15.68 -0.71
CA ASN A 105 -0.12 -15.09 0.59
C ASN A 105 -1.44 -15.08 1.36
N ASP A 106 -1.51 -15.84 2.45
CA ASP A 106 -2.58 -15.83 3.43
C ASP A 106 -2.01 -15.30 4.74
N LEU A 107 -2.60 -14.24 5.28
CA LEU A 107 -2.17 -13.58 6.51
C LEU A 107 -3.38 -13.42 7.43
N GLU A 108 -3.18 -13.70 8.71
CA GLU A 108 -4.18 -13.50 9.75
C GLU A 108 -3.54 -12.80 10.96
N PHE A 109 -4.26 -11.84 11.53
CA PHE A 109 -3.85 -11.14 12.74
C PHE A 109 -4.12 -12.01 13.97
N ASN A 110 -3.11 -12.15 14.81
CA ASN A 110 -3.23 -12.78 16.11
C ASN A 110 -3.43 -11.70 17.18
N GLU A 111 -4.62 -11.61 17.76
CA GLU A 111 -4.97 -10.56 18.71
C GLU A 111 -4.22 -10.67 20.05
N GLU A 112 -3.91 -11.90 20.50
CA GLU A 112 -3.19 -12.13 21.76
C GLU A 112 -1.73 -11.68 21.69
N LYS A 113 -1.07 -12.05 20.58
CA LYS A 113 0.37 -11.78 20.37
C LYS A 113 0.64 -10.46 19.68
N LYS A 114 -0.39 -9.78 19.16
CA LYS A 114 -0.29 -8.53 18.34
C LYS A 114 0.68 -8.66 17.16
N ILE A 115 0.62 -9.78 16.45
CA ILE A 115 1.43 -10.10 15.28
C ILE A 115 0.56 -10.60 14.13
N TYR A 116 1.09 -10.57 12.92
CA TYR A 116 0.53 -11.30 11.80
C TYR A 116 1.18 -12.68 11.69
N ASN A 117 0.38 -13.70 11.43
CA ASN A 117 0.83 -15.03 11.00
C ASN A 117 0.68 -15.12 9.48
N ILE A 118 1.77 -15.32 8.77
CA ILE A 118 1.82 -15.42 7.31
C ILE A 118 1.98 -16.88 6.91
N LYS A 119 1.17 -17.32 5.95
CA LYS A 119 1.33 -18.54 5.16
C LYS A 119 1.44 -18.12 3.70
N GLY A 120 2.66 -17.87 3.23
CA GLY A 120 2.93 -17.43 1.87
C GLY A 120 3.81 -18.41 1.11
N SER A 121 3.81 -18.31 -0.22
CA SER A 121 4.68 -19.13 -1.08
C SER A 121 6.17 -18.83 -0.94
N SER A 122 6.53 -17.70 -0.33
CA SER A 122 7.93 -17.27 -0.14
C SER A 122 8.31 -17.02 1.32
N TYR A 123 7.35 -17.04 2.24
CA TYR A 123 7.59 -16.89 3.67
C TYR A 123 6.43 -17.52 4.46
N ILE A 124 6.78 -18.26 5.51
CA ILE A 124 5.84 -18.80 6.49
C ILE A 124 6.39 -18.45 7.87
N GLY A 125 5.59 -17.76 8.67
CA GLY A 125 6.00 -17.35 10.03
C GLY A 125 5.30 -16.08 10.51
N PRO A 126 5.65 -15.64 11.73
CA PRO A 126 5.13 -14.42 12.30
C PRO A 126 5.87 -13.19 11.77
N VAL A 127 5.17 -12.04 11.77
CA VAL A 127 5.77 -10.71 11.54
C VAL A 127 5.05 -9.69 12.42
N SER A 128 5.75 -8.63 12.79
CA SER A 128 5.18 -7.51 13.55
C SER A 128 3.94 -6.95 12.87
N SER A 129 2.95 -6.54 13.65
CA SER A 129 1.75 -5.87 13.15
C SER A 129 2.02 -4.49 12.53
N ASP A 130 3.23 -3.95 12.66
CA ASP A 130 3.66 -2.72 11.99
C ASP A 130 3.99 -2.94 10.50
N ALA A 131 4.14 -4.20 10.09
CA ALA A 131 4.36 -4.55 8.70
C ALA A 131 3.09 -4.29 7.87
N LEU A 132 3.26 -3.76 6.66
CA LEU A 132 2.15 -3.48 5.75
C LEU A 132 2.23 -4.32 4.47
N ILE A 133 1.06 -4.61 3.92
CA ILE A 133 0.98 -5.20 2.57
C ILE A 133 1.44 -4.14 1.55
N GLY A 134 2.35 -4.52 0.67
CA GLY A 134 2.94 -3.66 -0.36
C GLY A 134 1.99 -3.32 -1.50
N ASN A 135 0.84 -2.73 -1.19
CA ASN A 135 -0.17 -2.29 -2.13
C ASN A 135 -0.14 -0.76 -2.30
N TRP A 136 -0.39 -0.27 -3.52
CA TRP A 136 -0.28 1.16 -3.85
C TRP A 136 -1.53 1.99 -3.51
N TRP A 137 -2.61 1.38 -3.02
CA TRP A 137 -3.78 2.14 -2.58
C TRP A 137 -3.58 2.76 -1.20
N ASN A 138 -2.79 2.15 -0.31
CA ASN A 138 -2.63 2.57 1.08
C ASN A 138 -1.38 3.43 1.25
N HIS A 139 -1.57 4.74 1.47
CA HIS A 139 -0.45 5.66 1.64
C HIS A 139 0.39 5.42 2.90
N ASN A 140 -0.11 4.67 3.89
CA ASN A 140 0.67 4.29 5.07
C ASN A 140 1.90 3.43 4.72
N ILE A 141 1.95 2.86 3.52
CA ILE A 141 3.17 2.23 3.02
C ILE A 141 4.38 3.17 3.13
N LEU A 142 4.19 4.49 3.07
CA LEU A 142 5.25 5.49 3.23
C LEU A 142 5.77 5.63 4.67
N GLN A 143 5.15 4.98 5.66
CA GLN A 143 5.52 5.04 7.08
C GLN A 143 6.04 3.69 7.62
N SER A 144 5.80 2.59 6.92
CA SER A 144 6.20 1.26 7.37
C SER A 144 7.68 1.00 7.12
N LYS A 145 8.31 0.27 8.04
CA LYS A 145 9.69 -0.24 7.90
C LYS A 145 9.77 -1.64 7.30
N ILE A 146 8.66 -2.38 7.32
CA ILE A 146 8.58 -3.75 6.83
C ILE A 146 7.41 -3.88 5.86
N ILE A 147 7.70 -4.35 4.66
CA ILE A 147 6.70 -4.58 3.62
C ILE A 147 6.55 -6.08 3.37
N ILE A 148 5.31 -6.52 3.38
CA ILE A 148 4.90 -7.88 3.03
C ILE A 148 4.51 -7.88 1.55
N SER A 149 5.16 -8.73 0.75
CA SER A 149 4.81 -8.87 -0.67
C SER A 149 3.35 -9.32 -0.82
N PRO A 150 2.52 -8.57 -1.56
CA PRO A 150 1.13 -8.96 -1.81
C PRO A 150 1.01 -10.26 -2.62
N LEU A 151 2.05 -10.63 -3.38
CA LEU A 151 1.99 -11.78 -4.29
C LEU A 151 2.40 -13.09 -3.61
N SER A 152 3.32 -13.05 -2.64
CA SER A 152 4.00 -14.26 -2.16
C SER A 152 4.27 -14.30 -0.65
N GLY A 153 3.96 -13.22 0.09
CA GLY A 153 4.21 -13.12 1.53
C GLY A 153 5.67 -12.83 1.92
N SER A 154 6.62 -12.71 0.97
CA SER A 154 8.00 -12.40 1.32
C SER A 154 8.11 -11.05 2.00
N LEU A 155 9.03 -10.95 2.98
CA LEU A 155 9.28 -9.72 3.72
C LEU A 155 10.39 -8.90 3.04
N LYS A 156 10.28 -7.59 3.12
CA LYS A 156 11.32 -6.64 2.71
C LYS A 156 11.42 -5.51 3.72
N PHE A 157 12.64 -5.11 4.02
CA PHE A 157 12.92 -3.89 4.79
C PHE A 157 12.78 -2.68 3.89
N GLN A 158 12.22 -1.61 4.43
CA GLN A 158 11.92 -0.39 3.69
C GLN A 158 12.54 0.84 4.35
N GLU A 159 13.11 1.69 3.52
CA GLU A 159 13.47 3.07 3.84
C GLU A 159 12.68 4.00 2.93
N VAL A 160 12.19 5.12 3.47
CA VAL A 160 11.41 6.11 2.73
C VAL A 160 12.05 7.48 2.88
N TYR A 161 12.25 8.16 1.76
CA TYR A 161 12.84 9.49 1.69
C TYR A 161 11.87 10.44 0.99
N PHE A 162 11.55 11.56 1.62
CA PHE A 162 10.89 12.66 0.95
C PHE A 162 11.87 13.32 -0.03
N LEU A 163 11.43 13.57 -1.26
CA LEU A 163 12.26 14.18 -2.29
C LEU A 163 11.86 15.63 -2.57
N SER A 164 10.59 15.87 -2.89
CA SER A 164 10.11 17.17 -3.34
C SER A 164 8.60 17.32 -3.19
N LYS A 165 8.12 18.55 -3.21
CA LYS A 165 6.76 18.90 -3.60
C LYS A 165 6.78 19.32 -5.06
N GLU A 166 5.89 18.79 -5.86
CA GLU A 166 5.84 19.07 -7.29
C GLU A 166 4.44 18.88 -7.86
N ASN A 167 4.14 19.57 -8.95
CA ASN A 167 2.90 19.38 -9.67
C ASN A 167 3.01 18.15 -10.58
N LEU A 168 2.09 17.21 -10.40
CA LEU A 168 1.95 16.04 -11.26
C LEU A 168 0.77 16.22 -12.21
N LYS A 169 1.04 16.22 -13.51
CA LYS A 169 0.00 16.24 -14.54
C LYS A 169 -0.38 14.82 -14.92
N ILE A 170 -1.66 14.48 -14.76
CA ILE A 170 -2.25 13.24 -15.25
C ILE A 170 -3.39 13.63 -16.20
N GLU A 171 -3.27 13.28 -17.48
CA GLU A 171 -4.18 13.71 -18.53
C GLU A 171 -4.37 15.24 -18.55
N LYS A 172 -5.59 15.73 -18.28
CA LYS A 172 -5.92 17.17 -18.25
C LYS A 172 -5.87 17.78 -16.85
N LYS A 173 -5.63 16.99 -15.81
CA LYS A 173 -5.65 17.44 -14.41
C LYS A 173 -4.24 17.60 -13.85
N ILE A 174 -4.04 18.68 -13.10
CA ILE A 174 -2.80 18.95 -12.34
C ILE A 174 -3.10 18.70 -10.87
N TYR A 175 -2.21 17.94 -10.21
CA TYR A 175 -2.29 17.59 -8.80
C TYR A 175 -1.09 18.18 -8.07
N ASP A 176 -1.31 18.78 -6.89
CA ASP A 176 -0.23 19.13 -5.96
C ASP A 176 0.20 17.86 -5.22
N THR A 177 1.45 17.44 -5.42
CA THR A 177 1.93 16.15 -4.91
C THR A 177 3.21 16.29 -4.10
N SER A 178 3.36 15.36 -3.16
CA SER A 178 4.63 15.05 -2.51
C SER A 178 5.24 13.81 -3.12
N ARG A 179 6.49 13.93 -3.57
CA ARG A 179 7.26 12.83 -4.15
C ARG A 179 8.16 12.20 -3.11
N PHE A 180 8.09 10.87 -3.03
CA PHE A 180 8.92 10.07 -2.14
C PHE A 180 9.74 9.04 -2.92
N LYS A 181 10.89 8.66 -2.36
CA LYS A 181 11.67 7.52 -2.79
C LYS A 181 11.53 6.40 -1.77
N ILE A 182 11.12 5.24 -2.20
CA ILE A 182 11.09 4.00 -1.41
C ILE A 182 12.27 3.14 -1.85
N VAL A 183 13.04 2.64 -0.88
CA VAL A 183 14.13 1.69 -1.09
C VAL A 183 13.78 0.41 -0.35
N LEU A 184 13.67 -0.71 -1.08
CA LEU A 184 13.38 -2.03 -0.52
C LEU A 184 14.62 -2.93 -0.57
N ARG A 185 14.89 -3.66 0.53
CA ARG A 185 15.94 -4.67 0.65
C ARG A 185 15.38 -5.96 1.24
N LYS A 186 15.97 -7.11 0.91
CA LYS A 186 15.59 -8.40 1.53
C LYS A 186 16.07 -8.50 2.98
N SER A 187 17.23 -7.95 3.28
CA SER A 187 17.77 -7.74 4.62
C SER A 187 18.41 -6.36 4.70
N ILE A 188 18.70 -5.88 5.90
CA ILE A 188 19.35 -4.58 6.12
C ILE A 188 20.75 -4.56 5.46
N GLU A 189 21.41 -5.69 5.41
CA GLU A 189 22.78 -5.86 4.86
C GLU A 189 22.78 -6.12 3.34
N ASP A 190 21.62 -6.37 2.73
CA ASP A 190 21.55 -6.71 1.31
C ASP A 190 21.91 -5.48 0.45
N LYS A 191 22.97 -5.64 -0.36
CA LYS A 191 23.40 -4.60 -1.32
C LYS A 191 22.40 -4.45 -2.48
N LYS A 192 21.64 -5.50 -2.79
CA LYS A 192 20.60 -5.44 -3.83
C LYS A 192 19.38 -4.72 -3.31
N LYS A 193 19.06 -3.59 -3.90
CA LYS A 193 17.91 -2.76 -3.56
C LYS A 193 16.98 -2.63 -4.75
N GLU A 194 15.69 -2.47 -4.45
CA GLU A 194 14.68 -2.04 -5.41
C GLU A 194 14.25 -0.64 -5.02
N GLU A 195 14.24 0.28 -5.97
CA GLU A 195 13.91 1.68 -5.74
C GLU A 195 12.64 2.06 -6.49
N PHE A 196 11.75 2.77 -5.80
CA PHE A 196 10.49 3.25 -6.35
C PHE A 196 10.37 4.74 -6.08
N ASN A 197 9.85 5.49 -7.04
CA ASN A 197 9.36 6.83 -6.80
C ASN A 197 7.83 6.78 -6.67
N VAL A 198 7.30 7.49 -5.68
CA VAL A 198 5.88 7.50 -5.34
C VAL A 198 5.39 8.93 -5.25
N TRP A 199 4.32 9.28 -5.95
CA TRP A 199 3.65 10.58 -5.89
C TRP A 199 2.35 10.46 -5.12
N LEU A 200 2.31 11.13 -3.98
CA LEU A 200 1.16 11.23 -3.10
C LEU A 200 0.46 12.56 -3.33
N ASP A 201 -0.82 12.53 -3.65
CA ASP A 201 -1.66 13.73 -3.71
C ASP A 201 -1.77 14.37 -2.32
N ASN A 202 -1.45 15.66 -2.21
CA ASN A 202 -1.42 16.37 -0.94
C ASN A 202 -2.82 16.59 -0.35
N ASP A 203 -3.85 16.64 -1.18
CA ASP A 203 -5.24 16.84 -0.76
C ASP A 203 -5.90 15.52 -0.38
N SER A 204 -5.98 14.60 -1.34
CA SER A 204 -6.73 13.36 -1.17
C SER A 204 -5.95 12.25 -0.47
N LYS A 205 -4.64 12.41 -0.25
CA LYS A 205 -3.74 11.38 0.30
C LYS A 205 -3.78 10.06 -0.47
N ILE A 206 -4.08 10.12 -1.78
CA ILE A 206 -4.06 8.96 -2.68
C ILE A 206 -2.70 8.92 -3.38
N ILE A 207 -2.11 7.74 -3.49
CA ILE A 207 -0.93 7.52 -4.33
C ILE A 207 -1.40 7.56 -5.79
N LEU A 208 -0.98 8.58 -6.52
CA LEU A 208 -1.40 8.82 -7.89
C LEU A 208 -0.50 8.14 -8.92
N LYS A 209 0.80 8.05 -8.59
CA LYS A 209 1.79 7.46 -9.49
C LYS A 209 2.86 6.73 -8.68
N VAL A 210 3.31 5.61 -9.22
CA VAL A 210 4.51 4.89 -8.76
C VAL A 210 5.36 4.58 -9.98
N SER A 211 6.67 4.81 -9.91
CA SER A 211 7.58 4.44 -10.99
C SER A 211 8.83 3.73 -10.46
N TYR A 212 9.39 2.84 -11.27
CA TYR A 212 10.66 2.19 -11.02
C TYR A 212 11.30 1.72 -12.34
N SER A 213 12.62 1.54 -12.33
CA SER A 213 13.37 1.07 -13.51
C SER A 213 13.96 -0.30 -13.22
N LYS A 214 13.54 -1.31 -13.96
CA LYS A 214 14.08 -2.68 -13.94
C LYS A 214 13.79 -3.36 -15.27
N PHE A 215 14.80 -3.53 -16.11
CA PHE A 215 14.61 -4.02 -17.48
C PHE A 215 13.61 -3.18 -18.29
N GLY A 216 13.67 -1.86 -18.14
CA GLY A 216 12.78 -0.87 -18.70
C GLY A 216 12.11 -0.04 -17.59
N ASP A 217 11.42 1.02 -18.00
CA ASP A 217 10.74 1.94 -17.09
C ASP A 217 9.30 1.49 -16.87
N TRP A 218 8.93 1.36 -15.60
CA TRP A 218 7.61 0.91 -15.17
C TRP A 218 6.89 2.04 -14.46
N GLU A 219 5.60 2.13 -14.72
CA GLU A 219 4.72 3.09 -14.05
C GLU A 219 3.39 2.43 -13.70
N TYR A 220 2.90 2.71 -12.51
CA TYR A 220 1.51 2.57 -12.13
C TYR A 220 0.97 3.98 -12.02
N ILE A 221 -0.05 4.32 -12.79
CA ILE A 221 -0.63 5.66 -12.80
C ILE A 221 -2.14 5.60 -12.67
N VAL A 222 -2.70 6.42 -11.77
CA VAL A 222 -4.14 6.49 -11.58
C VAL A 222 -4.79 6.99 -12.86
N LYS A 223 -5.76 6.20 -13.36
CA LYS A 223 -6.62 6.55 -14.48
C LYS A 223 -7.98 7.05 -14.00
N LYS A 224 -8.54 6.42 -12.96
CA LYS A 224 -9.88 6.74 -12.47
C LYS A 224 -9.99 6.55 -10.95
N ILE A 225 -10.69 7.46 -10.30
CA ILE A 225 -11.11 7.35 -8.91
C ILE A 225 -12.64 7.57 -8.89
N GLU A 226 -13.37 6.60 -8.37
CA GLU A 226 -14.81 6.73 -8.10
C GLU A 226 -15.03 6.84 -6.59
N LYS A 227 -15.94 7.72 -6.19
CA LYS A 227 -16.40 7.87 -4.81
C LYS A 227 -17.81 7.32 -4.66
N PHE A 228 -18.18 6.94 -3.46
CA PHE A 228 -19.59 6.72 -3.12
C PHE A 228 -20.31 8.08 -3.16
N ASN A 229 -21.57 8.04 -3.61
CA ASN A 229 -22.46 9.20 -3.59
C ASN A 229 -22.91 9.49 -2.15
#